data_1cc123dea648124a6d12fc13c546d396
#
_entry.id   1cc123dea648124a6d12fc13c546d396
#
_cell.length_a   1.000
_cell.length_b   1.000
_cell.length_c   1.000
_cell.angle_alpha   90.00
_cell.angle_beta   90.00
_cell.angle_gamma   90.00
#
_symmetry.space_group_name_H-M   'P 1'
#
loop_
_entity.id
_entity.type
_entity.pdbx_description
1 polymer ?
#
loop_
_entity_poly.entity_id
_entity_poly.type
_entity_poly.pdbx_seq_one_letter_code
_entity_poly.pdbx_strand_id
1 'polypeptide(L)'
;MGIIAIKVGKSKAAQEATVSHTASLAGNDSGANALFERLGISRVDTIETFLNSLMILHEGGPLFRNTISSMSCSGGEASLIADLADPLTLDFPEFTDIQINNLSSILGPLVHIANPLDYQTYIWHDQEKLTECFTEVLKCKNELSFLIMDFPRKDKCHDTAWEPAINAIISAKKSTGSRIAVLASLDENLSEDKAIRFLSEGIIPLTGLDSGLKSAVAALKIGESWRKSLAPKLLWKNWAEIESQIENEFESKKILKNIGVKVPQVEIVKSKEELLEKYKKFKGSVTLKGVGHAHKSEHSAIALDIRKIDDLTVALDNMQKSGAAPKGFIIEEFIQNGRIELLIGFVRDNAHGFLLTLGEGGVLSEIRNDTQNLVLPVSEEMIVNALKSLKISFALDLFFFIEAITSSPAVKSAPTDKAPKYIEPK
;
A
#
# COMPACT_ATOMS: atom_id res chain seq x y z
N MET A 1 -17.62 -12.91 -3.42
CA MET A 1 -18.02 -11.78 -4.29
C MET A 1 -16.92 -10.73 -4.16
N GLY A 2 -16.35 -10.22 -5.27
CA GLY A 2 -15.38 -9.12 -5.25
C GLY A 2 -16.07 -7.78 -4.99
N ILE A 3 -15.41 -6.88 -4.29
CA ILE A 3 -15.91 -5.53 -4.02
C ILE A 3 -14.86 -4.51 -4.48
N ILE A 4 -15.29 -3.57 -5.33
CA ILE A 4 -14.52 -2.41 -5.74
C ILE A 4 -15.11 -1.18 -5.07
N ALA A 5 -14.27 -0.26 -4.60
CA ALA A 5 -14.71 0.97 -3.96
C ALA A 5 -13.94 2.19 -4.44
N ILE A 6 -14.66 3.30 -4.62
CA ILE A 6 -14.10 4.64 -4.66
C ILE A 6 -14.41 5.31 -3.33
N LYS A 7 -13.36 5.79 -2.63
CA LYS A 7 -13.54 6.58 -1.40
C LYS A 7 -13.02 7.98 -1.60
N VAL A 8 -13.90 8.94 -1.49
CA VAL A 8 -13.61 10.38 -1.49
C VAL A 8 -13.28 10.88 -0.07
N GLY A 9 -12.83 12.12 0.07
CA GLY A 9 -12.47 12.72 1.37
C GLY A 9 -11.01 12.45 1.77
N LYS A 10 -10.10 12.31 0.80
CA LYS A 10 -8.66 12.13 1.05
C LYS A 10 -7.99 13.48 1.38
N SER A 11 -8.27 14.53 0.61
CA SER A 11 -7.73 15.86 0.86
C SER A 11 -8.53 16.62 1.91
N LYS A 12 -7.89 17.61 2.55
CA LYS A 12 -8.56 18.48 3.53
C LYS A 12 -9.80 19.16 2.95
N ALA A 13 -9.70 19.70 1.73
CA ALA A 13 -10.83 20.32 1.05
C ALA A 13 -11.99 19.33 0.79
N ALA A 14 -11.68 18.09 0.40
CA ALA A 14 -12.69 17.07 0.21
C ALA A 14 -13.35 16.63 1.54
N GLN A 15 -12.59 16.59 2.64
CA GLN A 15 -13.13 16.31 3.97
C GLN A 15 -14.10 17.43 4.42
N GLU A 16 -13.75 18.69 4.25
CA GLU A 16 -14.59 19.84 4.56
C GLU A 16 -15.90 19.80 3.74
N ALA A 17 -15.81 19.50 2.44
CA ALA A 17 -16.99 19.35 1.58
C ALA A 17 -17.91 18.19 2.06
N THR A 18 -17.33 17.06 2.47
CA THR A 18 -18.10 15.90 2.94
C THR A 18 -18.87 16.23 4.23
N VAL A 19 -18.25 16.92 5.17
CA VAL A 19 -18.90 17.32 6.43
C VAL A 19 -20.12 18.22 6.16
N SER A 20 -20.01 19.14 5.21
CA SER A 20 -21.09 20.06 4.86
C SER A 20 -22.31 19.39 4.22
N HIS A 21 -22.08 18.29 3.46
CA HIS A 21 -23.15 17.62 2.74
C HIS A 21 -23.85 16.48 3.48
N THR A 22 -23.11 15.73 4.28
CA THR A 22 -23.64 14.49 4.88
C THR A 22 -23.71 14.53 6.40
N ALA A 23 -23.22 15.60 7.05
CA ALA A 23 -23.02 15.70 8.51
C ALA A 23 -22.29 14.47 9.09
N SER A 24 -21.61 13.68 8.24
CA SER A 24 -20.89 12.47 8.63
C SER A 24 -19.40 12.80 8.81
N LEU A 25 -18.81 12.24 9.87
CA LEU A 25 -17.38 12.30 10.07
C LEU A 25 -16.70 11.50 8.95
N ALA A 26 -15.97 12.17 8.07
CA ALA A 26 -15.05 11.49 7.18
C ALA A 26 -13.92 10.92 8.05
N GLY A 27 -13.92 9.61 8.26
CA GLY A 27 -12.82 8.92 8.95
C GLY A 27 -11.49 9.13 8.22
N ASN A 28 -10.38 8.93 8.92
CA ASN A 28 -9.05 9.06 8.35
C ASN A 28 -8.89 8.18 7.10
N ASP A 29 -8.29 8.72 6.05
CA ASP A 29 -8.10 8.02 4.78
C ASP A 29 -7.23 6.77 4.92
N SER A 30 -6.20 6.83 5.77
CA SER A 30 -5.36 5.67 6.07
C SER A 30 -6.11 4.56 6.82
N GLY A 31 -7.04 4.92 7.71
CA GLY A 31 -7.93 3.98 8.38
C GLY A 31 -8.88 3.29 7.41
N ALA A 32 -9.44 4.04 6.46
CA ALA A 32 -10.27 3.46 5.41
C ALA A 32 -9.50 2.49 4.52
N ASN A 33 -8.26 2.83 4.12
CA ASN A 33 -7.40 1.93 3.37
C ASN A 33 -7.12 0.64 4.12
N ALA A 34 -6.76 0.75 5.41
CA ALA A 34 -6.52 -0.41 6.26
C ALA A 34 -7.76 -1.32 6.39
N LEU A 35 -8.94 -0.71 6.49
CA LEU A 35 -10.21 -1.46 6.53
C LEU A 35 -10.49 -2.15 5.19
N PHE A 36 -10.33 -1.46 4.07
CA PHE A 36 -10.54 -2.04 2.75
C PHE A 36 -9.60 -3.20 2.48
N GLU A 37 -8.31 -3.03 2.78
CA GLU A 37 -7.32 -4.09 2.63
C GLU A 37 -7.67 -5.32 3.50
N ARG A 38 -8.07 -5.09 4.76
CA ARG A 38 -8.52 -6.15 5.66
C ARG A 38 -9.72 -6.92 5.14
N LEU A 39 -10.68 -6.22 4.52
CA LEU A 39 -11.92 -6.81 3.99
C LEU A 39 -11.77 -7.35 2.56
N GLY A 40 -10.60 -7.22 1.95
CA GLY A 40 -10.38 -7.61 0.56
C GLY A 40 -11.15 -6.74 -0.44
N ILE A 41 -11.44 -5.49 -0.08
CA ILE A 41 -12.05 -4.49 -0.94
C ILE A 41 -10.95 -3.81 -1.73
N SER A 42 -11.03 -3.84 -3.06
CA SER A 42 -10.07 -3.13 -3.88
C SER A 42 -10.50 -1.67 -4.06
N ARG A 43 -9.63 -0.74 -3.64
CA ARG A 43 -9.85 0.69 -3.80
C ARG A 43 -9.28 1.17 -5.12
N VAL A 44 -10.04 2.00 -5.82
CA VAL A 44 -9.65 2.72 -7.04
C VAL A 44 -9.91 4.21 -6.88
N ASP A 45 -9.18 5.04 -7.66
CA ASP A 45 -9.17 6.49 -7.46
C ASP A 45 -10.03 7.25 -8.49
N THR A 46 -10.41 6.62 -9.61
CA THR A 46 -11.18 7.25 -10.70
C THR A 46 -12.42 6.43 -11.04
N ILE A 47 -13.45 7.12 -11.57
CA ILE A 47 -14.67 6.47 -12.04
C ILE A 47 -14.37 5.54 -13.23
N GLU A 48 -13.47 5.94 -14.09
CA GLU A 48 -13.02 5.18 -15.26
C GLU A 48 -12.38 3.85 -14.84
N THR A 49 -11.39 3.88 -13.91
CA THR A 49 -10.82 2.66 -13.34
C THR A 49 -11.87 1.82 -12.62
N PHE A 50 -12.85 2.44 -11.96
CA PHE A 50 -13.94 1.73 -11.29
C PHE A 50 -14.78 0.94 -12.29
N LEU A 51 -15.23 1.57 -13.37
CA LEU A 51 -16.06 0.93 -14.40
C LEU A 51 -15.29 -0.19 -15.13
N ASN A 52 -14.04 0.09 -15.53
CA ASN A 52 -13.17 -0.92 -16.13
C ASN A 52 -12.93 -2.13 -15.19
N SER A 53 -12.76 -1.88 -13.88
CA SER A 53 -12.60 -2.97 -12.91
C SER A 53 -13.86 -3.83 -12.79
N LEU A 54 -15.04 -3.21 -12.80
CA LEU A 54 -16.30 -3.94 -12.81
C LEU A 54 -16.46 -4.78 -14.08
N MET A 55 -16.01 -4.26 -15.23
CA MET A 55 -16.05 -4.98 -16.50
C MET A 55 -15.13 -6.20 -16.47
N ILE A 56 -13.90 -6.08 -15.96
CA ILE A 56 -12.99 -7.23 -15.80
C ILE A 56 -13.61 -8.29 -14.88
N LEU A 57 -14.16 -7.86 -13.74
CA LEU A 57 -14.73 -8.79 -12.76
C LEU A 57 -16.01 -9.46 -13.26
N HIS A 58 -16.82 -8.74 -14.04
CA HIS A 58 -18.08 -9.28 -14.58
C HIS A 58 -17.80 -10.38 -15.60
N GLU A 59 -16.96 -10.09 -16.57
CA GLU A 59 -16.70 -11.01 -17.69
C GLU A 59 -15.60 -12.04 -17.38
N GLY A 60 -14.53 -11.60 -16.70
CA GLY A 60 -13.35 -12.44 -16.48
C GLY A 60 -13.20 -12.96 -15.05
N GLY A 61 -13.88 -12.36 -14.08
CA GLY A 61 -13.68 -12.63 -12.64
C GLY A 61 -12.37 -12.05 -12.11
N PRO A 62 -12.01 -12.35 -10.85
CA PRO A 62 -10.77 -11.86 -10.24
C PRO A 62 -9.54 -12.47 -10.93
N LEU A 63 -8.42 -11.75 -10.87
CA LEU A 63 -7.13 -12.22 -11.36
C LEU A 63 -6.35 -12.85 -10.19
N PHE A 64 -5.66 -13.95 -10.47
CA PHE A 64 -4.93 -14.68 -9.43
C PHE A 64 -3.40 -14.64 -9.60
N ARG A 65 -2.93 -14.13 -10.74
CA ARG A 65 -1.51 -13.90 -11.05
C ARG A 65 -1.37 -12.52 -11.67
N ASN A 66 -0.22 -11.92 -11.50
CA ASN A 66 0.10 -10.62 -12.06
C ASN A 66 0.59 -10.65 -13.51
N THR A 67 0.61 -11.83 -14.13
CA THR A 67 1.13 -12.02 -15.49
C THR A 67 0.15 -11.52 -16.54
N ILE A 68 0.63 -10.65 -17.41
CA ILE A 68 -0.15 -10.08 -18.51
C ILE A 68 0.63 -10.22 -19.84
N SER A 69 -0.10 -10.09 -20.94
CA SER A 69 0.51 -9.84 -22.24
C SER A 69 -0.22 -8.69 -22.95
N SER A 70 0.46 -8.01 -23.85
CA SER A 70 -0.14 -6.98 -24.67
C SER A 70 0.26 -7.13 -26.12
N MET A 71 -0.67 -6.87 -27.02
CA MET A 71 -0.50 -6.85 -28.46
C MET A 71 -1.01 -5.53 -29.02
N SER A 72 -0.25 -4.88 -29.88
CA SER A 72 -0.66 -3.69 -30.64
C SER A 72 -0.06 -3.69 -32.05
N CYS A 73 -0.61 -2.90 -32.94
CA CYS A 73 -0.02 -2.68 -34.27
C CYS A 73 0.96 -1.49 -34.29
N SER A 74 1.26 -0.94 -33.13
CA SER A 74 2.03 0.30 -32.96
C SER A 74 3.10 0.11 -31.90
N GLY A 75 4.37 0.33 -32.28
CA GLY A 75 5.48 0.34 -31.34
C GLY A 75 5.37 1.40 -30.24
N GLY A 76 4.68 2.52 -30.55
CA GLY A 76 4.38 3.56 -29.56
C GLY A 76 3.44 3.06 -28.46
N GLU A 77 2.41 2.32 -28.82
CA GLU A 77 1.47 1.73 -27.85
C GLU A 77 2.13 0.61 -27.05
N ALA A 78 2.94 -0.25 -27.68
CA ALA A 78 3.67 -1.29 -27.00
C ALA A 78 4.67 -0.73 -25.96
N SER A 79 5.35 0.37 -26.30
CA SER A 79 6.24 1.05 -25.37
C SER A 79 5.47 1.76 -24.25
N LEU A 80 4.37 2.45 -24.58
CA LEU A 80 3.58 3.19 -23.60
C LEU A 80 2.93 2.28 -22.56
N ILE A 81 2.39 1.14 -22.98
CA ILE A 81 1.77 0.20 -22.03
C ILE A 81 2.81 -0.42 -21.10
N ALA A 82 4.05 -0.66 -21.58
CA ALA A 82 5.16 -1.11 -20.75
C ALA A 82 5.53 -0.05 -19.68
N ASP A 83 5.70 1.21 -20.10
CA ASP A 83 6.03 2.31 -19.19
C ASP A 83 4.95 2.54 -18.13
N LEU A 84 3.67 2.44 -18.52
CA LEU A 84 2.54 2.57 -17.59
C LEU A 84 2.43 1.39 -16.62
N ALA A 85 2.85 0.20 -17.01
CA ALA A 85 2.82 -0.99 -16.17
C ALA A 85 4.00 -1.05 -15.18
N ASP A 86 5.15 -0.43 -15.49
CA ASP A 86 6.38 -0.49 -14.69
C ASP A 86 6.16 -0.13 -13.19
N PRO A 87 5.45 0.96 -12.83
CA PRO A 87 5.16 1.29 -11.44
C PRO A 87 4.07 0.40 -10.80
N LEU A 88 3.45 -0.48 -11.56
CA LEU A 88 2.40 -1.39 -11.11
C LEU A 88 2.98 -2.77 -10.77
N THR A 89 2.20 -3.59 -10.09
CA THR A 89 2.61 -4.96 -9.75
C THR A 89 2.39 -5.97 -10.89
N LEU A 90 2.15 -5.49 -12.11
CA LEU A 90 1.90 -6.32 -13.29
C LEU A 90 3.24 -6.72 -13.94
N ASP A 91 3.27 -7.92 -14.51
CA ASP A 91 4.46 -8.52 -15.13
C ASP A 91 4.17 -8.94 -16.56
N PHE A 92 5.10 -8.66 -17.47
CA PHE A 92 5.10 -9.11 -18.86
C PHE A 92 6.10 -10.25 -19.04
N PRO A 93 5.71 -11.52 -18.81
CA PRO A 93 6.63 -12.65 -19.00
C PRO A 93 7.13 -12.72 -20.44
N GLU A 94 8.40 -13.08 -20.62
CA GLU A 94 8.97 -13.33 -21.93
C GLU A 94 8.26 -14.48 -22.63
N PHE A 95 8.18 -14.43 -23.95
CA PHE A 95 7.73 -15.54 -24.76
C PHE A 95 8.74 -16.70 -24.71
N THR A 96 8.25 -17.93 -24.77
CA THR A 96 9.11 -19.10 -24.88
C THR A 96 9.78 -19.14 -26.27
N ASP A 97 10.92 -19.82 -26.36
CA ASP A 97 11.63 -20.01 -27.64
C ASP A 97 10.72 -20.56 -28.78
N ILE A 98 9.80 -21.44 -28.43
CA ILE A 98 8.81 -21.99 -29.40
C ILE A 98 7.90 -20.85 -29.87
N GLN A 99 7.40 -20.04 -29.01
CA GLN A 99 6.54 -18.91 -29.37
C GLN A 99 7.28 -17.84 -30.16
N ILE A 100 8.53 -17.53 -29.78
CA ILE A 100 9.39 -16.62 -30.55
C ILE A 100 9.57 -17.12 -31.98
N ASN A 101 9.88 -18.39 -32.15
CA ASN A 101 10.05 -18.98 -33.48
C ASN A 101 8.75 -18.97 -34.31
N ASN A 102 7.61 -19.33 -33.71
CA ASN A 102 6.32 -19.30 -34.36
C ASN A 102 5.91 -17.87 -34.75
N LEU A 103 6.00 -16.92 -33.83
CA LEU A 103 5.70 -15.52 -34.11
C LEU A 103 6.63 -14.92 -35.17
N SER A 104 7.92 -15.24 -35.14
CA SER A 104 8.89 -14.81 -36.16
C SER A 104 8.53 -15.36 -37.55
N SER A 105 8.03 -16.61 -37.63
CA SER A 105 7.56 -17.18 -38.87
C SER A 105 6.33 -16.49 -39.43
N ILE A 106 5.40 -16.04 -38.56
CA ILE A 106 4.17 -15.37 -38.95
C ILE A 106 4.44 -13.92 -39.35
N LEU A 107 5.23 -13.19 -38.53
CA LEU A 107 5.42 -11.73 -38.63
C LEU A 107 6.63 -11.36 -39.52
N GLY A 108 7.53 -12.30 -39.78
CA GLY A 108 8.73 -12.07 -40.56
C GLY A 108 9.91 -11.47 -39.76
N PRO A 109 11.09 -11.38 -40.41
CA PRO A 109 12.35 -11.08 -39.73
C PRO A 109 12.53 -9.63 -39.32
N LEU A 110 11.62 -8.72 -39.73
CA LEU A 110 11.69 -7.30 -39.41
C LEU A 110 10.99 -6.95 -38.08
N VAL A 111 10.20 -7.88 -37.54
CA VAL A 111 9.45 -7.68 -36.30
C VAL A 111 10.25 -8.24 -35.13
N HIS A 112 10.48 -7.38 -34.12
CA HIS A 112 11.07 -7.81 -32.85
C HIS A 112 10.01 -8.51 -31.99
N ILE A 113 10.24 -9.74 -31.62
CA ILE A 113 9.30 -10.53 -30.83
C ILE A 113 9.60 -10.37 -29.34
N ALA A 114 8.72 -9.63 -28.66
CA ALA A 114 8.79 -9.39 -27.22
C ALA A 114 7.37 -9.25 -26.64
N ASN A 115 7.23 -9.31 -25.35
CA ASN A 115 5.99 -8.98 -24.63
C ASN A 115 6.22 -7.69 -23.83
N PRO A 116 5.57 -6.57 -24.13
CA PRO A 116 4.48 -6.35 -25.11
C PRO A 116 4.89 -6.58 -26.57
N LEU A 117 3.97 -7.12 -27.39
CA LEU A 117 4.19 -7.39 -28.80
C LEU A 117 3.68 -6.25 -29.67
N ASP A 118 4.60 -5.63 -30.44
CA ASP A 118 4.23 -4.82 -31.60
C ASP A 118 4.20 -5.73 -32.83
N TYR A 119 2.98 -6.16 -33.26
CA TYR A 119 2.84 -7.05 -34.43
C TYR A 119 2.90 -6.29 -35.77
N GLN A 120 3.07 -4.96 -35.73
CA GLN A 120 3.17 -4.08 -36.89
C GLN A 120 1.92 -4.10 -37.80
N THR A 121 1.90 -3.27 -38.82
CA THR A 121 0.80 -3.18 -39.79
C THR A 121 0.93 -4.11 -40.97
N TYR A 122 2.02 -4.89 -41.08
CA TYR A 122 2.30 -5.76 -42.25
C TYR A 122 1.23 -6.80 -42.48
N ILE A 123 0.58 -7.31 -41.42
CA ILE A 123 -0.47 -8.32 -41.50
C ILE A 123 -1.87 -7.77 -41.25
N TRP A 124 -2.04 -6.45 -41.22
CA TRP A 124 -3.29 -5.78 -40.77
C TRP A 124 -4.54 -6.26 -41.52
N HIS A 125 -4.46 -6.54 -42.84
CA HIS A 125 -5.59 -6.98 -43.63
C HIS A 125 -5.66 -8.50 -43.80
N ASP A 126 -4.71 -9.25 -43.24
CA ASP A 126 -4.62 -10.70 -43.33
C ASP A 126 -5.21 -11.34 -42.08
N GLN A 127 -6.51 -11.65 -42.12
CA GLN A 127 -7.22 -12.25 -40.99
C GLN A 127 -6.62 -13.57 -40.52
N GLU A 128 -6.08 -14.40 -41.43
CA GLU A 128 -5.48 -15.70 -41.08
C GLU A 128 -4.21 -15.48 -40.27
N LYS A 129 -3.29 -14.65 -40.75
CA LYS A 129 -2.05 -14.33 -40.02
C LYS A 129 -2.30 -13.62 -38.70
N LEU A 130 -3.28 -12.69 -38.63
CA LEU A 130 -3.68 -12.06 -37.37
C LEU A 130 -4.22 -13.11 -36.40
N THR A 131 -5.03 -14.07 -36.88
CA THR A 131 -5.54 -15.17 -36.04
C THR A 131 -4.41 -16.05 -35.51
N GLU A 132 -3.46 -16.43 -36.36
CA GLU A 132 -2.29 -17.19 -35.94
C GLU A 132 -1.44 -16.42 -34.91
N CYS A 133 -1.13 -15.17 -35.18
CA CYS A 133 -0.37 -14.31 -34.29
C CYS A 133 -1.04 -14.16 -32.91
N PHE A 134 -2.29 -13.81 -32.88
CA PHE A 134 -3.03 -13.61 -31.61
C PHE A 134 -3.18 -14.93 -30.86
N THR A 135 -3.43 -16.04 -31.57
CA THR A 135 -3.50 -17.38 -30.99
C THR A 135 -2.18 -17.75 -30.34
N GLU A 136 -1.05 -17.47 -30.99
CA GLU A 136 0.28 -17.82 -30.46
C GLU A 136 0.61 -17.03 -29.20
N VAL A 137 0.30 -15.72 -29.14
CA VAL A 137 0.45 -14.91 -27.94
C VAL A 137 -0.43 -15.46 -26.81
N LEU A 138 -1.68 -15.81 -27.10
CA LEU A 138 -2.64 -16.28 -26.08
C LEU A 138 -2.31 -17.66 -25.50
N LYS A 139 -1.47 -18.47 -26.17
CA LYS A 139 -0.97 -19.74 -25.64
C LYS A 139 -0.06 -19.54 -24.39
N CYS A 140 0.46 -18.35 -24.12
CA CYS A 140 1.20 -18.04 -22.90
C CYS A 140 0.38 -18.30 -21.64
N LYS A 141 -0.95 -18.35 -21.73
CA LYS A 141 -1.87 -18.50 -20.60
C LYS A 141 -1.60 -17.48 -19.49
N ASN A 142 -1.26 -16.25 -19.87
CA ASN A 142 -1.20 -15.12 -18.96
C ASN A 142 -2.56 -14.90 -18.31
N GLU A 143 -2.55 -14.29 -17.15
CA GLU A 143 -3.80 -14.10 -16.38
C GLU A 143 -4.80 -13.21 -17.12
N LEU A 144 -4.29 -12.18 -17.83
CA LEU A 144 -5.05 -11.32 -18.72
C LEU A 144 -4.18 -10.90 -19.89
N SER A 145 -4.73 -10.96 -21.10
CA SER A 145 -4.07 -10.46 -22.31
C SER A 145 -4.82 -9.22 -22.83
N PHE A 146 -4.07 -8.20 -23.23
CA PHE A 146 -4.62 -7.00 -23.84
C PHE A 146 -4.37 -7.00 -25.34
N LEU A 147 -5.38 -6.66 -26.14
CA LEU A 147 -5.22 -6.23 -27.50
C LEU A 147 -5.54 -4.72 -27.55
N ILE A 148 -4.53 -3.88 -27.78
CA ILE A 148 -4.73 -2.46 -27.94
C ILE A 148 -5.29 -2.23 -29.34
N MET A 149 -6.47 -1.62 -29.43
CA MET A 149 -7.15 -1.41 -30.68
C MET A 149 -8.04 -0.16 -30.62
N ASP A 150 -7.65 0.87 -31.36
CA ASP A 150 -8.36 2.12 -31.50
C ASP A 150 -9.23 2.12 -32.74
N PHE A 151 -10.53 2.28 -32.58
CA PHE A 151 -11.47 2.41 -33.68
C PHE A 151 -11.65 3.87 -34.06
N PRO A 152 -11.79 4.17 -35.36
CA PRO A 152 -12.11 5.53 -35.80
C PRO A 152 -13.54 5.88 -35.36
N ARG A 153 -13.76 7.14 -35.10
CA ARG A 153 -15.12 7.66 -34.87
C ARG A 153 -15.96 7.45 -36.15
N LYS A 154 -17.12 6.86 -35.99
CA LYS A 154 -18.05 6.53 -37.12
C LYS A 154 -18.52 7.76 -37.92
N ASP A 155 -18.56 8.95 -37.26
CA ASP A 155 -18.90 10.21 -37.93
C ASP A 155 -17.76 10.79 -38.77
N LYS A 156 -16.56 10.20 -38.69
CA LYS A 156 -15.35 10.67 -39.39
C LYS A 156 -14.83 9.65 -40.42
N CYS A 157 -14.90 8.37 -40.11
CA CYS A 157 -14.29 7.33 -40.94
C CYS A 157 -15.09 6.02 -40.88
N HIS A 158 -14.97 5.20 -41.93
CA HIS A 158 -15.43 3.83 -41.89
C HIS A 158 -14.42 2.94 -41.17
N ASP A 159 -14.93 1.99 -40.43
CA ASP A 159 -14.12 1.07 -39.60
C ASP A 159 -14.00 -0.35 -40.18
N THR A 160 -14.36 -0.55 -41.44
CA THR A 160 -14.34 -1.86 -42.10
C THR A 160 -12.94 -2.49 -42.18
N ALA A 161 -11.90 -1.67 -42.19
CA ALA A 161 -10.50 -2.14 -42.14
C ALA A 161 -10.11 -2.83 -40.82
N TRP A 162 -10.89 -2.69 -39.75
CA TRP A 162 -10.69 -3.34 -38.46
C TRP A 162 -11.34 -4.73 -38.36
N GLU A 163 -12.27 -5.06 -39.26
CA GLU A 163 -12.99 -6.34 -39.22
C GLU A 163 -12.06 -7.57 -39.24
N PRO A 164 -10.96 -7.64 -40.03
CA PRO A 164 -10.03 -8.77 -39.96
C PRO A 164 -9.45 -8.95 -38.56
N ALA A 165 -9.05 -7.87 -37.87
CA ALA A 165 -8.48 -7.95 -36.54
C ALA A 165 -9.52 -8.33 -35.45
N ILE A 166 -10.77 -7.82 -35.59
CA ILE A 166 -11.88 -8.22 -34.72
C ILE A 166 -12.17 -9.70 -34.85
N ASN A 167 -12.30 -10.21 -36.08
CA ASN A 167 -12.58 -11.62 -36.33
C ASN A 167 -11.42 -12.51 -35.89
N ALA A 168 -10.19 -12.06 -36.05
CA ALA A 168 -8.99 -12.74 -35.62
C ALA A 168 -8.94 -12.93 -34.09
N ILE A 169 -9.20 -11.86 -33.31
CA ILE A 169 -9.16 -11.96 -31.85
C ILE A 169 -10.31 -12.81 -31.30
N ILE A 170 -11.49 -12.76 -31.91
CA ILE A 170 -12.62 -13.64 -31.58
C ILE A 170 -12.26 -15.10 -31.84
N SER A 171 -11.65 -15.39 -33.00
CA SER A 171 -11.20 -16.74 -33.34
C SER A 171 -10.10 -17.26 -32.40
N ALA A 172 -9.13 -16.42 -32.07
CA ALA A 172 -8.05 -16.73 -31.14
C ALA A 172 -8.60 -16.97 -29.72
N LYS A 173 -9.56 -16.18 -29.26
CA LYS A 173 -10.28 -16.38 -27.99
C LYS A 173 -10.98 -17.74 -27.97
N LYS A 174 -11.73 -18.08 -29.01
CA LYS A 174 -12.45 -19.37 -29.12
C LYS A 174 -11.52 -20.57 -29.08
N SER A 175 -10.37 -20.47 -29.74
CA SER A 175 -9.41 -21.56 -29.81
C SER A 175 -8.60 -21.79 -28.54
N THR A 176 -8.28 -20.70 -27.78
CA THR A 176 -7.41 -20.77 -26.60
C THR A 176 -8.16 -20.79 -25.28
N GLY A 177 -9.37 -20.23 -25.24
CA GLY A 177 -10.12 -19.99 -24.01
C GLY A 177 -9.49 -18.94 -23.08
N SER A 178 -8.47 -18.22 -23.54
CA SER A 178 -7.72 -17.25 -22.74
C SER A 178 -8.57 -16.04 -22.38
N ARG A 179 -8.25 -15.39 -21.26
CA ARG A 179 -8.90 -14.16 -20.84
C ARG A 179 -8.29 -12.97 -21.59
N ILE A 180 -9.13 -12.23 -22.31
CA ILE A 180 -8.71 -11.16 -23.22
C ILE A 180 -9.52 -9.91 -22.94
N ALA A 181 -8.83 -8.76 -22.96
CA ALA A 181 -9.43 -7.45 -23.05
C ALA A 181 -9.02 -6.76 -24.37
N VAL A 182 -9.97 -6.19 -25.09
CA VAL A 182 -9.69 -5.17 -26.10
C VAL A 182 -9.66 -3.84 -25.37
N LEU A 183 -8.54 -3.13 -25.49
CA LEU A 183 -8.25 -1.90 -24.74
C LEU A 183 -8.06 -0.75 -25.74
N ALA A 184 -9.01 0.18 -25.79
CA ALA A 184 -8.85 1.39 -26.58
C ALA A 184 -8.06 2.44 -25.78
N SER A 185 -7.23 3.22 -26.45
CA SER A 185 -6.42 4.28 -25.83
C SER A 185 -7.28 5.40 -25.24
N LEU A 186 -8.41 5.71 -25.89
CA LEU A 186 -9.36 6.77 -25.50
C LEU A 186 -10.80 6.23 -25.55
N ASP A 187 -11.69 6.83 -24.75
CA ASP A 187 -13.11 6.43 -24.69
C ASP A 187 -13.81 6.51 -26.05
N GLU A 188 -13.54 7.56 -26.82
CA GLU A 188 -14.13 7.74 -28.16
C GLU A 188 -13.65 6.71 -29.18
N ASN A 189 -12.59 5.98 -28.91
CA ASN A 189 -12.02 4.96 -29.78
C ASN A 189 -12.65 3.57 -29.61
N LEU A 190 -13.64 3.42 -28.70
CA LEU A 190 -14.40 2.20 -28.53
C LEU A 190 -15.90 2.51 -28.47
N SER A 191 -16.60 2.34 -29.60
CA SER A 191 -18.03 2.59 -29.64
C SER A 191 -18.83 1.49 -28.91
N GLU A 192 -20.03 1.85 -28.44
CA GLU A 192 -20.91 0.95 -27.68
C GLU A 192 -21.23 -0.35 -28.44
N ASP A 193 -21.51 -0.28 -29.72
CA ASP A 193 -21.79 -1.48 -30.54
C ASP A 193 -20.57 -2.44 -30.65
N LYS A 194 -19.34 -1.90 -30.69
CA LYS A 194 -18.13 -2.71 -30.64
C LYS A 194 -17.95 -3.34 -29.28
N ALA A 195 -18.17 -2.58 -28.20
CA ALA A 195 -18.10 -3.09 -26.84
C ALA A 195 -19.11 -4.24 -26.61
N ILE A 196 -20.37 -4.08 -27.04
CA ILE A 196 -21.39 -5.12 -26.98
C ILE A 196 -20.99 -6.36 -27.79
N ARG A 197 -20.42 -6.18 -29.00
CA ARG A 197 -19.94 -7.28 -29.81
C ARG A 197 -18.82 -8.07 -29.10
N PHE A 198 -17.85 -7.39 -28.50
CA PHE A 198 -16.79 -8.05 -27.74
C PHE A 198 -17.34 -8.81 -26.54
N LEU A 199 -18.23 -8.20 -25.76
CA LEU A 199 -18.87 -8.85 -24.62
C LEU A 199 -19.63 -10.10 -25.02
N SER A 200 -20.36 -10.09 -26.15
CA SER A 200 -21.08 -11.27 -26.64
C SER A 200 -20.18 -12.45 -26.99
N GLU A 201 -18.88 -12.19 -27.19
CA GLU A 201 -17.84 -13.20 -27.48
C GLU A 201 -16.94 -13.48 -26.28
N GLY A 202 -17.26 -12.96 -25.09
CA GLY A 202 -16.48 -13.15 -23.87
C GLY A 202 -15.14 -12.42 -23.88
N ILE A 203 -15.04 -11.30 -24.60
CA ILE A 203 -13.88 -10.41 -24.67
C ILE A 203 -14.22 -9.14 -23.89
N ILE A 204 -13.35 -8.71 -23.02
CA ILE A 204 -13.55 -7.60 -22.09
C ILE A 204 -13.28 -6.27 -22.83
N PRO A 205 -14.26 -5.38 -23.05
CA PRO A 205 -14.01 -4.06 -23.62
C PRO A 205 -13.56 -3.07 -22.54
N LEU A 206 -12.42 -2.43 -22.72
CA LEU A 206 -11.85 -1.45 -21.80
C LEU A 206 -11.41 -0.19 -22.56
N THR A 207 -11.36 0.94 -21.84
CA THR A 207 -10.87 2.20 -22.38
C THR A 207 -9.83 2.84 -21.43
N GLY A 208 -8.87 3.58 -22.01
CA GLY A 208 -7.78 4.22 -21.28
C GLY A 208 -6.67 3.24 -20.85
N LEU A 209 -5.47 3.38 -21.39
CA LEU A 209 -4.37 2.44 -21.11
C LEU A 209 -4.03 2.37 -19.62
N ASP A 210 -3.88 3.53 -18.97
CA ASP A 210 -3.58 3.61 -17.53
C ASP A 210 -4.71 3.04 -16.67
N SER A 211 -5.96 3.41 -16.97
CA SER A 211 -7.13 2.93 -16.23
C SER A 211 -7.36 1.44 -16.45
N GLY A 212 -7.11 0.91 -17.66
CA GLY A 212 -7.17 -0.50 -17.97
C GLY A 212 -6.17 -1.34 -17.16
N LEU A 213 -4.92 -0.90 -17.08
CA LEU A 213 -3.88 -1.55 -16.27
C LEU A 213 -4.19 -1.48 -14.76
N LYS A 214 -4.59 -0.31 -14.25
CA LYS A 214 -5.00 -0.16 -12.85
C LYS A 214 -6.21 -1.02 -12.49
N SER A 215 -7.10 -1.25 -13.45
CA SER A 215 -8.25 -2.14 -13.28
C SER A 215 -7.86 -3.61 -13.19
N ALA A 216 -6.83 -4.03 -13.94
CA ALA A 216 -6.25 -5.35 -13.80
C ALA A 216 -5.61 -5.53 -12.40
N VAL A 217 -4.89 -4.51 -11.90
CA VAL A 217 -4.37 -4.51 -10.52
C VAL A 217 -5.51 -4.60 -9.50
N ALA A 218 -6.62 -3.88 -9.72
CA ALA A 218 -7.77 -3.96 -8.83
C ALA A 218 -8.38 -5.37 -8.79
N ALA A 219 -8.51 -6.01 -9.93
CA ALA A 219 -9.00 -7.39 -10.02
C ALA A 219 -8.00 -8.41 -9.42
N LEU A 220 -6.70 -8.18 -9.55
CA LEU A 220 -5.63 -8.97 -8.92
C LEU A 220 -5.74 -8.89 -7.38
N LYS A 221 -5.86 -7.71 -6.80
CA LYS A 221 -6.02 -7.52 -5.34
C LYS A 221 -7.21 -8.31 -4.78
N ILE A 222 -8.30 -8.38 -5.52
CA ILE A 222 -9.46 -9.20 -5.15
C ILE A 222 -9.10 -10.68 -5.17
N GLY A 223 -8.46 -11.17 -6.22
CA GLY A 223 -8.03 -12.56 -6.32
C GLY A 223 -7.04 -12.96 -5.24
N GLU A 224 -6.09 -12.09 -4.92
CA GLU A 224 -5.16 -12.26 -3.81
C GLU A 224 -5.90 -12.33 -2.46
N SER A 225 -6.89 -11.44 -2.25
CA SER A 225 -7.68 -11.42 -1.01
C SER A 225 -8.46 -12.73 -0.80
N TRP A 226 -8.91 -13.37 -1.86
CA TRP A 226 -9.61 -14.65 -1.77
C TRP A 226 -8.72 -15.83 -1.40
N ARG A 227 -7.40 -15.69 -1.57
CA ARG A 227 -6.40 -16.68 -1.17
C ARG A 227 -5.85 -16.48 0.23
N LYS A 228 -6.02 -15.26 0.79
CA LYS A 228 -5.56 -14.95 2.14
C LYS A 228 -6.40 -15.68 3.19
N SER A 229 -5.77 -16.03 4.31
CA SER A 229 -6.48 -16.49 5.50
C SER A 229 -7.45 -15.41 6.00
N LEU A 230 -8.57 -15.85 6.57
CA LEU A 230 -9.55 -14.91 7.12
C LEU A 230 -8.91 -14.10 8.26
N ALA A 231 -8.99 -12.79 8.16
CA ALA A 231 -8.57 -11.90 9.24
C ALA A 231 -9.41 -12.17 10.52
N PRO A 232 -8.85 -11.98 11.72
CA PRO A 232 -9.61 -12.09 12.97
C PRO A 232 -10.84 -11.20 12.94
N LYS A 233 -11.93 -11.62 13.60
CA LYS A 233 -13.16 -10.82 13.65
C LYS A 233 -12.88 -9.43 14.20
N LEU A 234 -13.45 -8.39 13.57
CA LEU A 234 -13.34 -7.03 14.06
C LEU A 234 -13.88 -6.93 15.50
N LEU A 235 -13.15 -6.24 16.36
CA LEU A 235 -13.63 -5.90 17.69
C LEU A 235 -14.52 -4.67 17.56
N TRP A 236 -15.81 -4.89 17.69
CA TRP A 236 -16.79 -3.80 17.70
C TRP A 236 -17.21 -3.52 19.13
N LYS A 237 -16.75 -2.40 19.70
CA LYS A 237 -17.17 -1.91 21.01
C LYS A 237 -17.43 -0.41 20.94
N ASN A 238 -18.49 0.05 21.61
CA ASN A 238 -18.70 1.50 21.75
C ASN A 238 -17.71 2.07 22.76
N TRP A 239 -16.69 2.76 22.25
CA TRP A 239 -15.62 3.36 23.04
C TRP A 239 -15.87 4.85 23.36
N ALA A 240 -17.05 5.39 23.00
CA ALA A 240 -17.34 6.82 23.08
C ALA A 240 -17.30 7.38 24.50
N GLU A 241 -17.42 6.53 25.53
CA GLU A 241 -17.53 6.92 26.94
C GLU A 241 -16.22 6.85 27.73
N ILE A 242 -15.09 6.57 27.08
CA ILE A 242 -13.81 6.43 27.78
C ILE A 242 -13.07 7.77 27.73
N GLU A 243 -12.91 8.41 28.89
CA GLU A 243 -12.05 9.57 29.03
C GLU A 243 -10.60 9.19 28.73
N SER A 244 -9.96 9.94 27.83
CA SER A 244 -8.54 9.79 27.55
C SER A 244 -7.71 10.55 28.60
N GLN A 245 -6.65 9.91 29.10
CA GLN A 245 -5.67 10.55 29.97
C GLN A 245 -4.31 10.53 29.28
N ILE A 246 -3.62 11.68 29.34
CA ILE A 246 -2.24 11.78 28.85
C ILE A 246 -1.32 11.29 29.97
N GLU A 247 -0.64 10.17 29.72
CA GLU A 247 0.41 9.66 30.59
C GLU A 247 1.76 10.30 30.25
N ASN A 248 2.55 10.62 31.25
CA ASN A 248 3.92 11.08 31.01
C ASN A 248 4.83 9.92 30.56
N GLU A 249 5.98 10.28 29.97
CA GLU A 249 6.93 9.30 29.41
C GLU A 249 7.37 8.23 30.41
N PHE A 250 7.56 8.61 31.67
CA PHE A 250 8.00 7.69 32.70
C PHE A 250 6.93 6.63 33.05
N GLU A 251 5.67 7.07 33.24
CA GLU A 251 4.57 6.15 33.52
C GLU A 251 4.27 5.29 32.28
N SER A 252 4.36 5.85 31.07
CA SER A 252 4.24 5.11 29.82
C SER A 252 5.28 3.99 29.74
N LYS A 253 6.55 4.25 30.08
CA LYS A 253 7.60 3.23 30.11
C LYS A 253 7.34 2.14 31.16
N LYS A 254 6.78 2.49 32.33
CA LYS A 254 6.36 1.48 33.31
C LYS A 254 5.25 0.58 32.76
N ILE A 255 4.26 1.15 32.09
CA ILE A 255 3.17 0.39 31.46
C ILE A 255 3.77 -0.58 30.44
N LEU A 256 4.63 -0.09 29.54
CA LEU A 256 5.30 -0.92 28.53
C LEU A 256 6.13 -2.04 29.15
N LYS A 257 6.90 -1.74 30.20
CA LYS A 257 7.67 -2.73 30.93
C LYS A 257 6.79 -3.83 31.56
N ASN A 258 5.64 -3.46 32.13
CA ASN A 258 4.72 -4.40 32.76
C ASN A 258 4.06 -5.37 31.76
N ILE A 259 3.97 -5.00 30.49
CA ILE A 259 3.49 -5.86 29.41
C ILE A 259 4.63 -6.59 28.67
N GLY A 260 5.87 -6.52 29.18
CA GLY A 260 7.01 -7.29 28.69
C GLY A 260 7.87 -6.58 27.63
N VAL A 261 7.57 -5.33 27.29
CA VAL A 261 8.40 -4.54 26.35
C VAL A 261 9.68 -4.11 27.08
N LYS A 262 10.84 -4.34 26.45
CA LYS A 262 12.13 -3.85 26.95
C LYS A 262 12.17 -2.33 26.84
N VAL A 263 12.43 -1.66 27.94
CA VAL A 263 12.57 -0.19 27.99
C VAL A 263 13.93 0.16 28.58
N PRO A 264 14.53 1.31 28.18
CA PRO A 264 15.75 1.80 28.81
C PRO A 264 15.56 1.97 30.33
N GLN A 265 16.66 1.81 31.09
CA GLN A 265 16.62 2.15 32.50
C GLN A 265 16.31 3.64 32.64
N VAL A 266 15.33 4.00 33.49
CA VAL A 266 14.81 5.35 33.60
C VAL A 266 14.52 5.70 35.06
N GLU A 267 14.83 6.96 35.44
CA GLU A 267 14.56 7.53 36.75
C GLU A 267 13.99 8.94 36.62
N ILE A 268 13.01 9.28 37.46
CA ILE A 268 12.52 10.66 37.61
C ILE A 268 13.41 11.41 38.60
N VAL A 269 13.67 12.68 38.33
CA VAL A 269 14.55 13.53 39.13
C VAL A 269 13.87 14.89 39.34
N LYS A 270 13.88 15.36 40.58
CA LYS A 270 13.29 16.63 40.95
C LYS A 270 14.33 17.67 41.40
N SER A 271 15.52 17.24 41.81
CA SER A 271 16.60 18.14 42.25
C SER A 271 17.94 17.72 41.69
N LYS A 272 18.95 18.60 41.80
CA LYS A 272 20.32 18.35 41.41
C LYS A 272 20.97 17.24 42.23
N GLU A 273 20.70 17.23 43.52
CA GLU A 273 21.24 16.23 44.48
C GLU A 273 20.69 14.85 44.10
N GLU A 274 19.41 14.77 43.85
CA GLU A 274 18.74 13.54 43.43
C GLU A 274 19.28 13.04 42.07
N LEU A 275 19.58 13.96 41.12
CA LEU A 275 20.16 13.63 39.84
C LEU A 275 21.54 12.97 40.01
N LEU A 276 22.40 13.56 40.84
CA LEU A 276 23.75 13.06 41.07
C LEU A 276 23.75 11.71 41.78
N GLU A 277 22.80 11.48 42.68
CA GLU A 277 22.62 10.19 43.33
C GLU A 277 22.17 9.12 42.33
N LYS A 278 21.13 9.41 41.54
CA LYS A 278 20.55 8.45 40.60
C LYS A 278 21.46 8.18 39.41
N TYR A 279 22.26 9.15 38.96
CA TYR A 279 23.26 8.93 37.90
C TYR A 279 24.21 7.79 38.20
N LYS A 280 24.58 7.56 39.46
CA LYS A 280 25.46 6.46 39.90
C LYS A 280 24.89 5.06 39.60
N LYS A 281 23.59 4.97 39.36
CA LYS A 281 22.93 3.69 39.03
C LYS A 281 23.12 3.27 37.57
N PHE A 282 23.56 4.20 36.71
CA PHE A 282 23.74 3.95 35.27
C PHE A 282 25.19 3.52 34.97
N LYS A 283 25.34 2.45 34.18
CA LYS A 283 26.65 1.91 33.82
C LYS A 283 27.25 2.52 32.55
N GLY A 284 26.43 3.21 31.75
CA GLY A 284 26.80 3.80 30.47
C GLY A 284 26.47 5.28 30.39
N SER A 285 26.50 5.83 29.18
CA SER A 285 26.05 7.20 28.96
C SER A 285 24.53 7.33 29.15
N VAL A 286 24.10 8.53 29.48
CA VAL A 286 22.71 8.82 29.79
C VAL A 286 22.15 9.94 28.94
N THR A 287 20.84 9.99 28.87
CA THR A 287 20.06 11.11 28.32
C THR A 287 19.36 11.82 29.46
N LEU A 288 19.43 13.16 29.49
CA LEU A 288 18.63 13.99 30.36
C LEU A 288 17.49 14.63 29.58
N LYS A 289 16.26 14.49 30.04
CA LYS A 289 15.06 15.08 29.41
C LYS A 289 14.29 15.93 30.42
N GLY A 290 13.87 17.11 30.00
CA GLY A 290 12.90 17.92 30.75
C GLY A 290 11.48 17.33 30.66
N VAL A 291 10.71 17.50 31.75
CA VAL A 291 9.30 17.07 31.82
C VAL A 291 8.39 18.29 31.87
N GLY A 292 7.31 18.26 31.06
CA GLY A 292 6.27 19.27 31.11
C GLY A 292 5.96 19.99 29.81
N HIS A 293 6.73 19.79 28.75
CA HIS A 293 6.45 20.30 27.42
C HIS A 293 6.08 19.16 26.45
N ALA A 294 5.15 19.41 25.54
CA ALA A 294 4.72 18.44 24.53
C ALA A 294 5.81 18.22 23.47
N HIS A 295 6.56 19.26 23.08
CA HIS A 295 7.63 19.23 22.08
C HIS A 295 8.98 19.50 22.74
N LYS A 296 9.62 18.47 23.29
CA LYS A 296 10.86 18.58 24.06
C LYS A 296 12.07 19.08 23.25
N SER A 297 12.15 18.71 21.99
CA SER A 297 13.24 19.11 21.09
C SER A 297 13.22 20.59 20.75
N GLU A 298 12.04 21.20 20.64
CA GLU A 298 11.87 22.62 20.32
C GLU A 298 12.27 23.55 21.48
N HIS A 299 12.22 23.01 22.70
CA HIS A 299 12.54 23.77 23.93
C HIS A 299 13.91 23.45 24.52
N SER A 300 14.82 22.84 23.75
CA SER A 300 16.15 22.42 24.26
C SER A 300 16.05 21.56 25.54
N ALA A 301 14.97 20.78 25.64
CA ALA A 301 14.65 19.97 26.82
C ALA A 301 15.25 18.56 26.76
N ILE A 302 16.21 18.30 25.84
CA ILE A 302 16.88 17.01 25.68
C ILE A 302 18.39 17.20 25.58
N ALA A 303 19.16 16.44 26.36
CA ALA A 303 20.61 16.33 26.24
C ALA A 303 20.99 14.86 26.15
N LEU A 304 21.65 14.47 25.05
CA LEU A 304 21.95 13.08 24.66
C LEU A 304 23.39 12.70 24.94
N ASP A 305 23.67 11.40 25.10
CA ASP A 305 24.99 10.77 25.22
C ASP A 305 25.91 11.44 26.26
N ILE A 306 25.35 11.75 27.44
CA ILE A 306 26.10 12.36 28.53
C ILE A 306 26.92 11.28 29.24
N ARG A 307 28.25 11.44 29.23
CA ARG A 307 29.20 10.45 29.77
C ARG A 307 29.87 10.87 31.06
N LYS A 308 29.82 12.17 31.38
CA LYS A 308 30.47 12.72 32.58
C LYS A 308 29.47 13.46 33.45
N ILE A 309 29.69 13.43 34.75
CA ILE A 309 28.84 14.08 35.73
C ILE A 309 28.81 15.60 35.58
N ASP A 310 29.95 16.18 35.13
CA ASP A 310 30.04 17.61 34.91
C ASP A 310 29.17 18.06 33.74
N ASP A 311 29.18 17.29 32.63
CA ASP A 311 28.33 17.56 31.45
C ASP A 311 26.83 17.44 31.83
N LEU A 312 26.49 16.45 32.66
CA LEU A 312 25.13 16.27 33.17
C LEU A 312 24.66 17.48 34.01
N THR A 313 25.57 18.00 34.84
CA THR A 313 25.29 19.17 35.67
C THR A 313 25.07 20.43 34.80
N VAL A 314 25.92 20.64 33.79
CA VAL A 314 25.78 21.72 32.84
C VAL A 314 24.45 21.63 32.06
N ALA A 315 24.10 20.43 31.59
CA ALA A 315 22.84 20.18 30.89
C ALA A 315 21.61 20.52 31.79
N LEU A 316 21.65 20.08 33.05
CA LEU A 316 20.61 20.40 34.02
C LEU A 316 20.46 21.89 34.22
N ASP A 317 21.59 22.58 34.52
CA ASP A 317 21.60 24.03 34.80
C ASP A 317 21.06 24.83 33.59
N ASN A 318 21.40 24.41 32.37
CA ASN A 318 20.90 25.02 31.14
C ASN A 318 19.38 24.81 30.95
N MET A 319 18.87 23.61 31.19
CA MET A 319 17.43 23.31 31.14
C MET A 319 16.63 24.01 32.20
N GLN A 320 17.19 24.22 33.42
CA GLN A 320 16.56 25.00 34.44
C GLN A 320 16.48 26.48 34.09
N LYS A 321 17.56 27.04 33.58
CA LYS A 321 17.62 28.48 33.18
C LYS A 321 16.68 28.78 32.00
N SER A 322 16.53 27.87 31.06
CA SER A 322 15.63 28.04 29.91
C SER A 322 14.16 27.78 30.22
N GLY A 323 13.84 27.25 31.40
CA GLY A 323 12.48 26.81 31.74
C GLY A 323 12.03 25.56 30.98
N ALA A 324 12.96 24.82 30.42
CA ALA A 324 12.67 23.63 29.59
C ALA A 324 12.15 22.41 30.37
N ALA A 325 12.10 22.50 31.71
CA ALA A 325 11.69 21.39 32.56
C ALA A 325 10.77 21.82 33.73
N PRO A 326 9.59 22.38 33.47
CA PRO A 326 8.74 22.94 34.54
C PRO A 326 8.20 21.89 35.50
N LYS A 327 8.20 20.62 35.18
CA LYS A 327 7.72 19.49 36.01
C LYS A 327 8.80 18.55 36.50
N GLY A 328 10.09 18.90 36.29
CA GLY A 328 11.23 18.07 36.67
C GLY A 328 11.94 17.45 35.51
N PHE A 329 12.74 16.40 35.76
CA PHE A 329 13.60 15.78 34.77
C PHE A 329 13.42 14.26 34.76
N ILE A 330 13.77 13.67 33.63
CA ILE A 330 13.97 12.22 33.46
C ILE A 330 15.43 12.01 33.08
N ILE A 331 16.14 11.14 33.82
CA ILE A 331 17.41 10.59 33.40
C ILE A 331 17.19 9.16 32.95
N GLU A 332 17.73 8.81 31.79
CA GLU A 332 17.60 7.48 31.23
C GLU A 332 18.89 6.99 30.56
N GLU A 333 19.01 5.67 30.45
CA GLU A 333 20.08 5.03 29.70
C GLU A 333 20.05 5.49 28.24
N PHE A 334 21.21 5.94 27.73
CA PHE A 334 21.36 6.26 26.32
C PHE A 334 21.66 4.98 25.54
N ILE A 335 20.74 4.61 24.65
CA ILE A 335 20.91 3.43 23.81
C ILE A 335 21.89 3.74 22.68
N GLN A 336 23.07 3.17 22.78
CA GLN A 336 24.11 3.28 21.75
C GLN A 336 23.85 2.25 20.64
N ASN A 337 24.30 2.57 19.44
CA ASN A 337 24.25 1.65 18.29
C ASN A 337 22.85 1.26 17.82
N GLY A 338 21.84 2.09 18.03
CA GLY A 338 20.57 1.95 17.35
C GLY A 338 20.78 1.96 15.83
N ARG A 339 20.33 0.89 15.13
CA ARG A 339 20.53 0.78 13.68
C ARG A 339 19.33 1.32 12.92
N ILE A 340 18.15 1.15 13.47
CA ILE A 340 16.89 1.52 12.84
C ILE A 340 15.94 1.96 13.95
N GLU A 341 15.19 3.04 13.68
CA GLU A 341 14.08 3.48 14.52
C GLU A 341 12.78 3.07 13.87
N LEU A 342 11.91 2.38 14.62
CA LEU A 342 10.57 2.03 14.20
C LEU A 342 9.54 2.80 15.01
N LEU A 343 8.52 3.29 14.31
CA LEU A 343 7.32 3.85 14.89
C LEU A 343 6.28 2.73 15.06
N ILE A 344 5.81 2.53 16.28
CA ILE A 344 4.69 1.66 16.59
C ILE A 344 3.68 2.48 17.38
N GLY A 345 2.51 2.69 16.81
CA GLY A 345 1.45 3.49 17.41
C GLY A 345 0.10 2.80 17.39
N PHE A 346 -0.71 3.07 18.41
CA PHE A 346 -2.12 2.70 18.43
C PHE A 346 -2.95 3.97 18.42
N VAL A 347 -3.69 4.18 17.34
CA VAL A 347 -4.53 5.37 17.16
C VAL A 347 -6.00 4.97 17.19
N ARG A 348 -6.80 5.71 17.94
CA ARG A 348 -8.25 5.58 17.90
C ARG A 348 -8.80 6.43 16.77
N ASP A 349 -9.39 5.79 15.78
CA ASP A 349 -10.14 6.45 14.72
C ASP A 349 -11.64 6.30 14.99
N ASN A 350 -12.39 7.40 14.89
CA ASN A 350 -13.82 7.39 15.21
C ASN A 350 -14.68 6.58 14.24
N ALA A 351 -14.23 6.42 12.99
CA ALA A 351 -14.94 5.67 11.96
C ALA A 351 -14.50 4.20 11.88
N HIS A 352 -13.20 3.91 12.17
CA HIS A 352 -12.60 2.61 11.91
C HIS A 352 -12.17 1.86 13.18
N GLY A 353 -12.33 2.45 14.36
CA GLY A 353 -11.91 1.86 15.62
C GLY A 353 -10.42 2.05 15.91
N PHE A 354 -9.75 1.04 16.47
CA PHE A 354 -8.33 1.12 16.76
C PHE A 354 -7.48 0.70 15.56
N LEU A 355 -6.51 1.53 15.23
CA LEU A 355 -5.52 1.30 14.19
C LEU A 355 -4.16 1.06 14.84
N LEU A 356 -3.45 0.01 14.41
CA LEU A 356 -2.04 -0.17 14.64
C LEU A 356 -1.29 0.51 13.49
N THR A 357 -0.48 1.50 13.81
CA THR A 357 0.44 2.15 12.87
C THR A 357 1.83 1.58 13.05
N LEU A 358 2.43 1.11 11.97
CA LEU A 358 3.81 0.66 11.88
C LEU A 358 4.53 1.55 10.86
N GLY A 359 5.74 2.00 11.16
CA GLY A 359 6.45 2.86 10.22
C GLY A 359 7.91 3.07 10.57
N GLU A 360 8.60 3.82 9.71
CA GLU A 360 9.92 4.35 10.01
C GLU A 360 9.82 5.42 11.10
N GLY A 361 10.64 5.30 12.14
CA GLY A 361 10.77 6.30 13.21
C GLY A 361 11.85 7.34 12.91
N GLY A 362 12.14 8.19 13.91
CA GLY A 362 13.17 9.21 13.83
C GLY A 362 12.71 10.55 13.26
N VAL A 363 13.63 11.51 13.20
CA VAL A 363 13.35 12.92 12.86
C VAL A 363 12.81 13.13 11.43
N LEU A 364 13.04 12.17 10.53
CA LEU A 364 12.59 12.25 9.14
C LEU A 364 11.29 11.49 8.86
N SER A 365 10.69 10.89 9.89
CA SER A 365 9.49 10.05 9.73
C SER A 365 8.32 10.78 9.07
N GLU A 366 8.08 12.03 9.46
CA GLU A 366 7.00 12.86 8.89
C GLU A 366 7.24 13.22 7.41
N ILE A 367 8.52 13.40 7.01
CA ILE A 367 8.88 13.73 5.63
C ILE A 367 8.79 12.49 4.74
N ARG A 368 9.29 11.35 5.22
CA ARG A 368 9.32 10.11 4.45
C ARG A 368 7.95 9.43 4.36
N ASN A 369 7.13 9.62 5.39
CA ASN A 369 5.75 9.09 5.49
C ASN A 369 5.67 7.59 5.12
N ASP A 370 6.67 6.81 5.57
CA ASP A 370 6.75 5.37 5.34
C ASP A 370 6.03 4.64 6.47
N THR A 371 4.71 4.54 6.34
CA THR A 371 3.84 3.97 7.38
C THR A 371 2.82 3.01 6.81
N GLN A 372 2.47 1.99 7.60
CA GLN A 372 1.39 1.04 7.36
C GLN A 372 0.39 1.10 8.50
N ASN A 373 -0.90 1.08 8.17
CA ASN A 373 -1.96 1.09 9.16
C ASN A 373 -2.77 -0.21 9.06
N LEU A 374 -3.04 -0.83 10.20
CA LEU A 374 -3.81 -2.07 10.30
C LEU A 374 -4.97 -1.87 11.27
N VAL A 375 -6.17 -2.30 10.89
CA VAL A 375 -7.33 -2.28 11.81
C VAL A 375 -7.23 -3.44 12.79
N LEU A 376 -7.37 -3.18 14.09
CA LEU A 376 -7.32 -4.22 15.12
C LEU A 376 -8.59 -5.10 15.14
N PRO A 377 -8.47 -6.37 15.57
CA PRO A 377 -7.25 -7.10 15.96
C PRO A 377 -6.45 -7.58 14.76
N VAL A 378 -5.17 -7.76 14.91
CA VAL A 378 -4.26 -8.20 13.85
C VAL A 378 -3.67 -9.57 14.14
N SER A 379 -3.36 -10.34 13.09
CA SER A 379 -2.55 -11.55 13.20
C SER A 379 -1.07 -11.21 13.06
N GLU A 380 -0.20 -12.13 13.49
CA GLU A 380 1.25 -12.05 13.28
C GLU A 380 1.59 -11.87 11.79
N GLU A 381 0.96 -12.64 10.92
CA GLU A 381 1.13 -12.57 9.47
C GLU A 381 0.81 -11.17 8.93
N MET A 382 -0.24 -10.53 9.42
CA MET A 382 -0.60 -9.17 9.01
C MET A 382 0.48 -8.15 9.41
N ILE A 383 1.04 -8.28 10.62
CA ILE A 383 2.13 -7.42 11.10
C ILE A 383 3.38 -7.62 10.25
N VAL A 384 3.76 -8.87 10.00
CA VAL A 384 4.94 -9.22 9.18
C VAL A 384 4.80 -8.65 7.76
N ASN A 385 3.65 -8.81 7.13
CA ASN A 385 3.40 -8.30 5.79
C ASN A 385 3.45 -6.76 5.76
N ALA A 386 2.91 -6.09 6.76
CA ALA A 386 2.99 -4.65 6.89
C ALA A 386 4.44 -4.16 7.06
N LEU A 387 5.24 -4.81 7.90
CA LEU A 387 6.66 -4.48 8.06
C LEU A 387 7.46 -4.72 6.77
N LYS A 388 7.18 -5.81 6.05
CA LYS A 388 7.82 -6.09 4.75
C LYS A 388 7.49 -5.07 3.67
N SER A 389 6.34 -4.43 3.73
CA SER A 389 5.92 -3.41 2.77
C SER A 389 6.50 -2.02 3.03
N LEU A 390 7.15 -1.80 4.19
CA LEU A 390 7.86 -0.56 4.47
C LEU A 390 9.11 -0.43 3.59
N LYS A 391 9.43 0.78 3.15
CA LYS A 391 10.65 1.06 2.36
C LYS A 391 11.93 0.71 3.11
N ILE A 392 11.92 0.82 4.44
CA ILE A 392 13.05 0.45 5.30
C ILE A 392 13.17 -1.06 5.53
N SER A 393 12.27 -1.88 5.01
CA SER A 393 12.24 -3.34 5.24
C SER A 393 13.55 -4.04 4.87
N PHE A 394 14.29 -3.55 3.87
CA PHE A 394 15.60 -4.07 3.48
C PHE A 394 16.67 -3.93 4.58
N ALA A 395 16.50 -2.96 5.51
CA ALA A 395 17.40 -2.72 6.62
C ALA A 395 16.94 -3.40 7.92
N LEU A 396 15.72 -3.99 7.90
CA LEU A 396 15.20 -4.76 9.01
C LEU A 396 15.71 -6.19 8.90
N ASP A 397 16.54 -6.62 9.86
CA ASP A 397 16.82 -8.04 10.03
C ASP A 397 15.54 -8.68 10.63
N LEU A 398 14.62 -9.01 9.75
CA LEU A 398 13.21 -9.31 10.05
C LEU A 398 13.05 -10.44 11.08
N PHE A 399 14.01 -11.37 11.17
CA PHE A 399 13.91 -12.51 12.07
C PHE A 399 13.96 -12.13 13.55
N PHE A 400 14.85 -11.24 13.96
CA PHE A 400 14.98 -10.84 15.36
C PHE A 400 13.87 -9.91 15.86
N PHE A 401 13.28 -9.12 14.95
CA PHE A 401 12.29 -8.12 15.33
C PHE A 401 10.89 -8.70 15.46
N ILE A 402 10.54 -9.63 14.58
CA ILE A 402 9.26 -10.33 14.61
C ILE A 402 9.12 -11.13 15.91
N GLU A 403 10.16 -11.82 16.34
CA GLU A 403 10.16 -12.59 17.58
C GLU A 403 9.96 -11.71 18.83
N ALA A 404 10.48 -10.48 18.81
CA ALA A 404 10.32 -9.51 19.90
C ALA A 404 8.90 -8.91 19.98
N ILE A 405 8.27 -8.62 18.84
CA ILE A 405 6.90 -8.06 18.80
C ILE A 405 5.86 -9.14 19.05
N THR A 406 5.99 -10.30 18.41
CA THR A 406 4.98 -11.36 18.46
C THR A 406 5.05 -12.20 19.74
N SER A 407 6.20 -12.26 20.40
CA SER A 407 6.33 -12.87 21.74
C SER A 407 5.77 -11.99 22.86
N SER A 408 5.48 -10.71 22.59
CA SER A 408 4.90 -9.82 23.60
C SER A 408 3.47 -10.25 23.96
N PRO A 409 3.16 -10.45 25.25
CA PRO A 409 1.80 -10.78 25.71
C PRO A 409 0.73 -9.79 25.25
N ALA A 410 1.08 -8.52 24.98
CA ALA A 410 0.17 -7.47 24.54
C ALA A 410 -0.41 -7.71 23.14
N VAL A 411 0.31 -8.37 22.26
CA VAL A 411 -0.18 -8.71 20.90
C VAL A 411 -1.05 -9.96 20.94
N LYS A 412 -0.76 -10.88 21.86
CA LYS A 412 -1.52 -12.13 22.05
C LYS A 412 -2.78 -11.96 22.90
N SER A 413 -2.83 -10.95 23.75
CA SER A 413 -3.95 -10.63 24.62
C SER A 413 -4.33 -9.16 24.50
N ALA A 414 -5.00 -8.77 23.43
CA ALA A 414 -5.82 -7.57 23.51
C ALA A 414 -6.86 -7.83 24.61
N PRO A 415 -6.85 -7.08 25.72
CA PRO A 415 -7.76 -7.35 26.81
C PRO A 415 -9.19 -7.23 26.31
N THR A 416 -9.93 -8.30 26.45
CA THR A 416 -11.35 -8.34 26.09
C THR A 416 -12.20 -7.41 26.97
N ASP A 417 -11.63 -6.88 28.06
CA ASP A 417 -12.40 -6.18 29.09
C ASP A 417 -11.84 -4.87 29.67
N LYS A 418 -10.63 -4.43 29.28
CA LYS A 418 -10.11 -3.13 29.75
C LYS A 418 -9.55 -2.35 28.56
N ALA A 419 -10.06 -1.15 28.36
CA ALA A 419 -9.53 -0.22 27.38
C ALA A 419 -8.05 0.06 27.62
N PRO A 420 -7.19 0.00 26.61
CA PRO A 420 -5.82 0.45 26.74
C PRO A 420 -5.80 1.96 27.07
N LYS A 421 -4.97 2.35 28.00
CA LYS A 421 -4.69 3.78 28.24
C LYS A 421 -4.06 4.34 26.97
N TYR A 422 -4.59 5.46 26.53
CA TYR A 422 -4.09 6.16 25.34
C TYR A 422 -2.73 6.79 25.64
N ILE A 423 -1.75 6.50 24.81
CA ILE A 423 -0.43 7.14 24.84
C ILE A 423 -0.37 8.01 23.60
N GLU A 424 -0.41 9.34 23.76
CA GLU A 424 -0.25 10.26 22.63
C GLU A 424 1.14 10.13 22.02
N PRO A 425 1.23 10.04 20.68
CA PRO A 425 2.53 10.10 20.01
C PRO A 425 3.14 11.50 20.23
N LYS A 426 4.39 11.52 20.54
CA LYS A 426 5.20 12.75 20.70
C LYS A 426 5.89 13.08 19.41
#